data_74c66f5d3028b3c8ae25566b4f1a2409
#
_entry.id   74c66f5d3028b3c8ae25566b4f1a2409
#
_cell.length_a   1.000
_cell.length_b   1.000
_cell.length_c   1.000
_cell.angle_alpha   90.00
_cell.angle_beta   90.00
_cell.angle_gamma   90.00
#
_symmetry.space_group_name_H-M   'P 1'
#
loop_
_entity.id
_entity.type
_entity.pdbx_description
1 polymer ?
#
loop_
_entity_poly.entity_id
_entity_poly.type
_entity_poly.pdbx_seq_one_letter_code
_entity_poly.pdbx_strand_id
1 'polypeptide(L)'
;MSTPGPFPITPPNATPRHRITSLLTFTLVVFLILFPKGGIKVGPVPLTWGYMVLAASLPPLALVRVVRLPLRMRKRALLALATLVPFQVTLIYSALQNGISNTGYGISMFVAFYVFPFAFLFVYPAFLHRIDGRRLARQFRFCIFVAAVYGLILFFVYPLTGKLFEVPYLTVNADDYGLIAATKHIDRGGILKLISTYNNGNLYGVATLMLLPLYDKLETRTWKRVLLKMALVLTLSRTVWFGLILEQALSLLWLGAHAAYTFPRVVFGPALKRGVFIVLTIAAVLFAVIVSFGDIAFLFDKQLGGRSGYIASSLNHVTFLPAEPVNGFLEIIYTSALSDFGILGLITILLVFLGPIFIMLTDTKSLRSPLRRAAFKGLVLYFFFTWIDGALLLIPVMAFYWFVYMLFLEGWPGGLDLAVSRPVGLSDEPFSSRPSISFH
;
A
#
# COMPACT_ATOMS: atom_id res chain seq x y z
N MET A 1 16.89 -55.24 13.05
CA MET A 1 17.06 -54.20 12.01
C MET A 1 16.44 -52.93 12.52
N SER A 2 17.25 -52.00 13.02
CA SER A 2 16.86 -50.72 13.59
C SER A 2 16.60 -49.74 12.45
N THR A 3 15.37 -49.20 12.38
CA THR A 3 14.99 -48.10 11.46
C THR A 3 15.81 -46.84 11.77
N PRO A 4 16.47 -46.20 10.78
CA PRO A 4 17.13 -44.94 11.01
C PRO A 4 16.12 -43.86 11.36
N GLY A 5 16.32 -43.22 12.52
CA GLY A 5 15.49 -42.11 12.98
C GLY A 5 15.58 -40.90 12.03
N PRO A 6 14.55 -40.03 12.05
CA PRO A 6 14.51 -38.86 11.17
C PRO A 6 15.71 -37.93 11.45
N PHE A 7 16.46 -37.62 10.40
CA PHE A 7 17.58 -36.68 10.46
C PHE A 7 17.10 -35.35 11.07
N PRO A 8 17.81 -34.81 12.09
CA PRO A 8 17.51 -33.49 12.60
C PRO A 8 17.80 -32.47 11.49
N ILE A 9 16.74 -31.79 11.02
CA ILE A 9 16.86 -30.64 10.11
C ILE A 9 17.46 -29.50 10.93
N THR A 10 18.77 -29.47 11.07
CA THR A 10 19.47 -28.29 11.56
C THR A 10 19.22 -27.15 10.58
N PRO A 11 18.69 -25.99 11.03
CA PRO A 11 18.53 -24.85 10.16
C PRO A 11 19.91 -24.47 9.61
N PRO A 12 20.06 -24.26 8.30
CA PRO A 12 21.35 -23.91 7.71
C PRO A 12 21.85 -22.64 8.41
N ASN A 13 23.08 -22.72 8.96
CA ASN A 13 23.74 -21.59 9.57
C ASN A 13 23.66 -20.40 8.61
N ALA A 14 22.93 -19.35 9.02
CA ALA A 14 22.68 -18.19 8.18
C ALA A 14 24.04 -17.56 7.82
N THR A 15 24.43 -17.66 6.56
CA THR A 15 25.65 -17.03 6.06
C THR A 15 25.61 -15.53 6.32
N PRO A 16 26.74 -14.84 6.51
CA PRO A 16 26.78 -13.38 6.75
C PRO A 16 25.96 -12.58 5.73
N ARG A 17 25.91 -13.04 4.48
CA ARG A 17 25.11 -12.42 3.40
C ARG A 17 23.59 -12.43 3.67
N HIS A 18 23.06 -13.49 4.30
CA HIS A 18 21.65 -13.54 4.70
C HIS A 18 21.34 -12.58 5.84
N ARG A 19 22.27 -12.30 6.73
CA ARG A 19 22.08 -11.34 7.83
C ARG A 19 21.97 -9.92 7.32
N ILE A 20 22.83 -9.50 6.39
CA ILE A 20 22.83 -8.15 5.79
C ILE A 20 21.51 -7.90 5.03
N THR A 21 21.10 -8.84 4.16
CA THR A 21 19.83 -8.71 3.40
C THR A 21 18.64 -8.63 4.34
N SER A 22 18.64 -9.40 5.41
CA SER A 22 17.58 -9.39 6.40
C SER A 22 17.52 -8.09 7.21
N LEU A 23 18.67 -7.52 7.57
CA LEU A 23 18.74 -6.24 8.27
C LEU A 23 18.23 -5.11 7.37
N LEU A 24 18.70 -5.03 6.13
CA LEU A 24 18.25 -4.04 5.15
C LEU A 24 16.73 -4.12 4.94
N THR A 25 16.20 -5.33 4.73
CA THR A 25 14.75 -5.52 4.56
C THR A 25 13.98 -5.09 5.79
N PHE A 26 14.48 -5.38 7.00
CA PHE A 26 13.85 -4.94 8.25
C PHE A 26 13.84 -3.41 8.35
N THR A 27 14.97 -2.78 8.10
CA THR A 27 15.12 -1.31 8.17
C THR A 27 14.19 -0.63 7.17
N LEU A 28 14.09 -1.14 5.93
CA LEU A 28 13.17 -0.63 4.93
C LEU A 28 11.71 -0.76 5.37
N VAL A 29 11.30 -1.92 5.86
CA VAL A 29 9.92 -2.16 6.31
C VAL A 29 9.57 -1.26 7.50
N VAL A 30 10.48 -1.10 8.47
CA VAL A 30 10.26 -0.23 9.64
C VAL A 30 10.12 1.23 9.22
N PHE A 31 11.05 1.76 8.43
CA PHE A 31 11.03 3.18 8.09
C PHE A 31 10.05 3.55 6.99
N LEU A 32 9.63 2.62 6.14
CA LEU A 32 8.56 2.90 5.18
C LEU A 32 7.18 2.75 5.81
N ILE A 33 6.92 1.67 6.58
CA ILE A 33 5.58 1.36 7.06
C ILE A 33 5.32 1.96 8.45
N LEU A 34 6.27 1.80 9.38
CA LEU A 34 6.04 2.22 10.77
C LEU A 34 6.38 3.70 11.00
N PHE A 35 7.45 4.21 10.40
CA PHE A 35 7.90 5.59 10.59
C PHE A 35 8.06 6.36 9.26
N PRO A 36 7.00 6.49 8.45
CA PRO A 36 7.10 7.07 7.11
C PRO A 36 7.40 8.58 7.10
N LYS A 37 7.14 9.27 8.20
CA LYS A 37 7.33 10.72 8.37
C LYS A 37 8.61 11.08 9.13
N GLY A 38 9.24 10.11 9.78
CA GLY A 38 10.49 10.34 10.53
C GLY A 38 11.63 10.75 9.61
N GLY A 39 12.43 11.74 10.04
CA GLY A 39 13.56 12.24 9.27
C GLY A 39 13.84 13.71 9.50
N ILE A 40 14.54 14.29 8.55
CA ILE A 40 14.91 15.72 8.52
C ILE A 40 14.30 16.38 7.28
N LYS A 41 14.24 17.71 7.30
CA LYS A 41 13.81 18.51 6.14
C LYS A 41 15.03 19.26 5.59
N VAL A 42 15.22 19.20 4.29
CA VAL A 42 16.29 19.96 3.60
C VAL A 42 15.62 20.87 2.59
N GLY A 43 15.48 22.13 2.95
CA GLY A 43 14.66 23.08 2.20
C GLY A 43 13.19 22.58 2.12
N PRO A 44 12.58 22.58 0.93
CA PRO A 44 11.20 22.12 0.75
C PRO A 44 11.06 20.58 0.74
N VAL A 45 12.17 19.82 0.73
CA VAL A 45 12.17 18.36 0.54
C VAL A 45 12.27 17.64 1.88
N PRO A 46 11.26 16.86 2.29
CA PRO A 46 11.35 16.01 3.47
C PRO A 46 12.21 14.77 3.14
N LEU A 47 13.38 14.67 3.75
CA LEU A 47 14.24 13.50 3.69
C LEU A 47 13.88 12.56 4.84
N THR A 48 13.00 11.60 4.59
CA THR A 48 12.65 10.59 5.58
C THR A 48 13.70 9.49 5.65
N TRP A 49 13.80 8.80 6.79
CA TRP A 49 14.74 7.68 6.95
C TRP A 49 14.53 6.59 5.91
N GLY A 50 13.26 6.34 5.51
CA GLY A 50 12.95 5.38 4.45
C GLY A 50 13.60 5.74 3.11
N TYR A 51 13.65 7.02 2.76
CA TYR A 51 14.34 7.49 1.54
C TYR A 51 15.84 7.35 1.64
N MET A 52 16.41 7.69 2.78
CA MET A 52 17.86 7.55 2.99
C MET A 52 18.30 6.09 2.86
N VAL A 53 17.52 5.16 3.44
CA VAL A 53 17.79 3.71 3.33
C VAL A 53 17.60 3.22 1.89
N LEU A 54 16.56 3.69 1.18
CA LEU A 54 16.36 3.36 -0.23
C LEU A 54 17.51 3.92 -1.09
N ALA A 55 17.88 5.19 -0.90
CA ALA A 55 18.96 5.83 -1.63
C ALA A 55 20.31 5.15 -1.38
N ALA A 56 20.59 4.76 -0.14
CA ALA A 56 21.82 4.06 0.19
C ALA A 56 21.87 2.61 -0.35
N SER A 57 20.71 1.93 -0.41
CA SER A 57 20.64 0.52 -0.83
C SER A 57 20.53 0.33 -2.34
N LEU A 58 19.88 1.26 -3.05
CA LEU A 58 19.56 1.10 -4.47
C LEU A 58 20.79 1.10 -5.37
N PRO A 59 21.78 2.03 -5.27
CA PRO A 59 22.94 2.04 -6.15
C PRO A 59 23.79 0.75 -6.07
N PRO A 60 24.19 0.23 -4.91
CA PRO A 60 24.98 -1.00 -4.85
C PRO A 60 24.21 -2.23 -5.35
N LEU A 61 22.89 -2.31 -5.08
CA LEU A 61 22.06 -3.39 -5.60
C LEU A 61 21.87 -3.29 -7.12
N ALA A 62 21.68 -2.08 -7.65
CA ALA A 62 21.59 -1.84 -9.09
C ALA A 62 22.90 -2.22 -9.79
N LEU A 63 24.06 -1.85 -9.24
CA LEU A 63 25.36 -2.24 -9.77
C LEU A 63 25.51 -3.77 -9.80
N VAL A 64 25.21 -4.45 -8.71
CA VAL A 64 25.25 -5.93 -8.66
C VAL A 64 24.27 -6.54 -9.67
N ARG A 65 23.09 -5.93 -9.82
CA ARG A 65 22.09 -6.37 -10.80
C ARG A 65 22.62 -6.29 -12.23
N VAL A 66 23.23 -5.17 -12.60
CA VAL A 66 23.73 -4.92 -13.96
C VAL A 66 24.95 -5.77 -14.27
N VAL A 67 25.91 -5.87 -13.31
CA VAL A 67 27.20 -6.51 -13.54
C VAL A 67 27.16 -8.04 -13.40
N ARG A 68 26.35 -8.57 -12.45
CA ARG A 68 26.44 -10.00 -12.06
C ARG A 68 25.21 -10.83 -12.37
N LEU A 69 24.09 -10.21 -12.73
CA LEU A 69 22.83 -10.93 -12.93
C LEU A 69 22.31 -10.72 -14.36
N PRO A 70 21.63 -11.73 -14.95
CA PRO A 70 21.08 -11.60 -16.30
C PRO A 70 20.05 -10.48 -16.34
N LEU A 71 20.17 -9.57 -17.31
CA LEU A 71 19.26 -8.42 -17.50
C LEU A 71 17.88 -8.81 -18.03
N ARG A 72 17.59 -10.11 -18.11
CA ARG A 72 16.31 -10.59 -18.62
C ARG A 72 15.16 -10.14 -17.71
N MET A 73 14.24 -9.37 -18.25
CA MET A 73 13.00 -8.99 -17.62
C MET A 73 11.89 -9.99 -17.91
N ARG A 74 11.00 -10.21 -16.97
CA ARG A 74 9.80 -11.02 -17.20
C ARG A 74 8.80 -10.25 -18.05
N LYS A 75 8.06 -10.96 -18.91
CA LYS A 75 7.03 -10.38 -19.79
C LYS A 75 6.07 -9.44 -19.04
N ARG A 76 5.67 -9.79 -17.82
CA ARG A 76 4.79 -8.96 -16.97
C ARG A 76 5.43 -7.63 -16.58
N ALA A 77 6.73 -7.63 -16.25
CA ALA A 77 7.45 -6.40 -15.92
C ALA A 77 7.60 -5.49 -17.14
N LEU A 78 7.76 -6.06 -18.33
CA LEU A 78 7.75 -5.30 -19.59
C LEU A 78 6.38 -4.68 -19.87
N LEU A 79 5.28 -5.40 -19.60
CA LEU A 79 3.93 -4.85 -19.71
C LEU A 79 3.71 -3.71 -18.70
N ALA A 80 4.21 -3.85 -17.46
CA ALA A 80 4.16 -2.78 -16.47
C ALA A 80 4.91 -1.53 -16.94
N LEU A 81 6.08 -1.69 -17.54
CA LEU A 81 6.82 -0.59 -18.15
C LEU A 81 6.09 0.01 -19.36
N ALA A 82 5.48 -0.80 -20.20
CA ALA A 82 4.72 -0.32 -21.35
C ALA A 82 3.54 0.59 -20.94
N THR A 83 2.93 0.35 -19.76
CA THR A 83 1.89 1.24 -19.22
C THR A 83 2.45 2.47 -18.50
N LEU A 84 3.70 2.44 -18.05
CA LEU A 84 4.36 3.52 -17.31
C LEU A 84 5.08 4.52 -18.25
N VAL A 85 5.80 4.03 -19.26
CA VAL A 85 6.65 4.85 -20.14
C VAL A 85 5.90 6.03 -20.79
N PRO A 86 4.65 5.91 -21.26
CA PRO A 86 3.93 7.06 -21.81
C PRO A 86 3.83 8.23 -20.83
N PHE A 87 3.54 7.95 -19.55
CA PHE A 87 3.49 9.01 -18.52
C PHE A 87 4.87 9.58 -18.21
N GLN A 88 5.92 8.75 -18.17
CA GLN A 88 7.28 9.22 -17.99
C GLN A 88 7.70 10.19 -19.11
N VAL A 89 7.39 9.86 -20.36
CA VAL A 89 7.64 10.74 -21.51
C VAL A 89 6.87 12.06 -21.37
N THR A 90 5.58 12.01 -21.01
CA THR A 90 4.76 13.20 -20.80
C THR A 90 5.32 14.08 -19.69
N LEU A 91 5.79 13.49 -18.58
CA LEU A 91 6.38 14.23 -17.46
C LEU A 91 7.69 14.94 -17.86
N ILE A 92 8.58 14.24 -18.57
CA ILE A 92 9.82 14.85 -19.09
C ILE A 92 9.50 15.97 -20.09
N TYR A 93 8.60 15.72 -21.02
CA TYR A 93 8.19 16.71 -22.02
C TYR A 93 7.65 17.97 -21.32
N SER A 94 6.73 17.83 -20.36
CA SER A 94 6.18 18.97 -19.62
C SER A 94 7.26 19.72 -18.83
N ALA A 95 8.16 19.00 -18.15
CA ALA A 95 9.22 19.62 -17.37
C ALA A 95 10.22 20.39 -18.25
N LEU A 96 10.54 19.90 -19.45
CA LEU A 96 11.46 20.56 -20.40
C LEU A 96 10.79 21.76 -21.08
N GLN A 97 9.50 21.63 -21.43
CA GLN A 97 8.81 22.68 -22.19
C GLN A 97 8.34 23.82 -21.30
N ASN A 98 7.78 23.49 -20.13
CA ASN A 98 7.09 24.47 -19.27
C ASN A 98 7.82 24.73 -17.95
N GLY A 99 8.82 23.92 -17.63
CA GLY A 99 9.53 24.00 -16.35
C GLY A 99 8.79 23.34 -15.19
N ILE A 100 9.34 23.51 -13.99
CA ILE A 100 8.80 22.99 -12.72
C ILE A 100 8.66 24.16 -11.77
N SER A 101 7.45 24.47 -11.33
CA SER A 101 7.19 25.59 -10.42
C SER A 101 7.72 25.34 -9.00
N ASN A 102 7.69 24.09 -8.54
CA ASN A 102 8.13 23.69 -7.22
C ASN A 102 9.11 22.51 -7.30
N THR A 103 10.38 22.77 -6.97
CA THR A 103 11.45 21.76 -7.02
C THR A 103 11.14 20.53 -6.13
N GLY A 104 10.53 20.72 -4.96
CA GLY A 104 10.17 19.62 -4.07
C GLY A 104 9.16 18.66 -4.71
N TYR A 105 8.18 19.21 -5.43
CA TYR A 105 7.22 18.40 -6.18
C TYR A 105 7.87 17.70 -7.38
N GLY A 106 8.73 18.41 -8.12
CA GLY A 106 9.47 17.80 -9.22
C GLY A 106 10.30 16.60 -8.78
N ILE A 107 11.03 16.73 -7.66
CA ILE A 107 11.77 15.61 -7.06
C ILE A 107 10.85 14.48 -6.67
N SER A 108 9.70 14.77 -6.01
CA SER A 108 8.73 13.76 -5.60
C SER A 108 8.16 12.99 -6.79
N MET A 109 7.84 13.68 -7.89
CA MET A 109 7.36 13.08 -9.13
C MET A 109 8.44 12.20 -9.79
N PHE A 110 9.67 12.71 -9.86
CA PHE A 110 10.80 11.94 -10.39
C PHE A 110 11.04 10.65 -9.58
N VAL A 111 11.06 10.74 -8.25
CA VAL A 111 11.23 9.58 -7.39
C VAL A 111 10.07 8.59 -7.56
N ALA A 112 8.83 9.07 -7.59
CA ALA A 112 7.63 8.25 -7.70
C ALA A 112 7.54 7.46 -9.02
N PHE A 113 7.91 8.09 -10.14
CA PHE A 113 7.70 7.51 -11.47
C PHE A 113 8.96 7.03 -12.19
N TYR A 114 10.17 7.32 -11.69
CA TYR A 114 11.42 6.81 -12.25
C TYR A 114 12.20 5.95 -11.26
N VAL A 115 12.50 6.49 -10.07
CA VAL A 115 13.35 5.79 -9.10
C VAL A 115 12.66 4.53 -8.54
N PHE A 116 11.41 4.65 -8.09
CA PHE A 116 10.68 3.50 -7.54
C PHE A 116 10.34 2.43 -8.57
N PRO A 117 9.83 2.74 -9.77
CA PRO A 117 9.67 1.71 -10.80
C PRO A 117 10.98 1.01 -11.13
N PHE A 118 12.08 1.74 -11.28
CA PHE A 118 13.39 1.14 -11.48
C PHE A 118 13.77 0.21 -10.33
N ALA A 119 13.58 0.64 -9.09
CA ALA A 119 13.87 -0.16 -7.91
C ALA A 119 13.00 -1.44 -7.86
N PHE A 120 11.67 -1.28 -7.94
CA PHE A 120 10.72 -2.35 -7.68
C PHE A 120 10.39 -3.23 -8.88
N LEU A 121 10.57 -2.75 -10.12
CA LEU A 121 10.33 -3.58 -11.32
C LEU A 121 11.62 -4.20 -11.87
N PHE A 122 12.78 -3.59 -11.62
CA PHE A 122 14.04 -4.03 -12.20
C PHE A 122 15.07 -4.53 -11.17
N VAL A 123 15.35 -3.76 -10.10
CA VAL A 123 16.42 -4.09 -9.17
C VAL A 123 16.00 -5.13 -8.14
N TYR A 124 15.01 -4.83 -7.29
CA TYR A 124 14.62 -5.69 -6.16
C TYR A 124 14.08 -7.07 -6.56
N PRO A 125 13.35 -7.26 -7.68
CA PRO A 125 12.90 -8.59 -8.10
C PRO A 125 14.04 -9.60 -8.23
N ALA A 126 15.22 -9.17 -8.65
CA ALA A 126 16.38 -10.03 -8.79
C ALA A 126 16.91 -10.60 -7.46
N PHE A 127 16.56 -9.97 -6.34
CA PHE A 127 17.02 -10.35 -5.00
C PHE A 127 15.93 -10.99 -4.14
N LEU A 128 14.68 -11.08 -4.63
CA LEU A 128 13.55 -11.64 -3.86
C LEU A 128 13.81 -13.06 -3.36
N HIS A 129 14.53 -13.88 -4.13
CA HIS A 129 14.88 -15.26 -3.74
C HIS A 129 15.82 -15.33 -2.54
N ARG A 130 16.49 -14.21 -2.18
CA ARG A 130 17.40 -14.12 -1.02
C ARG A 130 16.67 -13.66 0.25
N ILE A 131 15.42 -13.28 0.15
CA ILE A 131 14.61 -12.77 1.25
C ILE A 131 13.84 -13.93 1.87
N ASP A 132 13.95 -14.10 3.17
CA ASP A 132 13.06 -15.01 3.92
C ASP A 132 11.65 -14.43 3.98
N GLY A 133 10.74 -15.02 3.20
CA GLY A 133 9.37 -14.58 3.11
C GLY A 133 8.57 -14.69 4.42
N ARG A 134 8.90 -15.67 5.29
CA ARG A 134 8.26 -15.80 6.60
C ARG A 134 8.68 -14.67 7.54
N ARG A 135 9.96 -14.31 7.50
CA ARG A 135 10.50 -13.21 8.29
C ARG A 135 9.94 -11.87 7.82
N LEU A 136 9.93 -11.63 6.50
CA LEU A 136 9.31 -10.45 5.90
C LEU A 136 7.83 -10.33 6.30
N ALA A 137 7.05 -11.41 6.22
CA ALA A 137 5.65 -11.42 6.61
C ALA A 137 5.45 -11.07 8.10
N ARG A 138 6.34 -11.55 8.97
CA ARG A 138 6.29 -11.22 10.40
C ARG A 138 6.59 -9.73 10.64
N GLN A 139 7.62 -9.20 10.01
CA GLN A 139 8.01 -7.79 10.10
C GLN A 139 6.91 -6.87 9.56
N PHE A 140 6.36 -7.19 8.38
CA PHE A 140 5.27 -6.47 7.75
C PHE A 140 4.03 -6.39 8.66
N ARG A 141 3.58 -7.55 9.20
CA ARG A 141 2.45 -7.58 10.13
C ARG A 141 2.72 -6.80 11.41
N PHE A 142 3.92 -6.92 11.95
CA PHE A 142 4.32 -6.22 13.17
C PHE A 142 4.28 -4.71 12.96
N CYS A 143 4.88 -4.18 11.91
CA CYS A 143 4.92 -2.73 11.65
C CYS A 143 3.52 -2.14 11.43
N ILE A 144 2.66 -2.80 10.65
CA ILE A 144 1.28 -2.34 10.45
C ILE A 144 0.48 -2.37 11.76
N PHE A 145 0.63 -3.43 12.55
CA PHE A 145 -0.06 -3.56 13.82
C PHE A 145 0.39 -2.49 14.82
N VAL A 146 1.70 -2.26 14.96
CA VAL A 146 2.25 -1.23 15.87
C VAL A 146 1.82 0.16 15.44
N ALA A 147 1.82 0.46 14.14
CA ALA A 147 1.30 1.74 13.64
C ALA A 147 -0.18 1.94 14.00
N ALA A 148 -1.01 0.89 13.89
CA ALA A 148 -2.42 0.96 14.29
C ALA A 148 -2.59 1.19 15.80
N VAL A 149 -1.85 0.45 16.64
CA VAL A 149 -1.89 0.61 18.11
C VAL A 149 -1.43 2.01 18.52
N TYR A 150 -0.34 2.51 17.95
CA TYR A 150 0.14 3.86 18.21
C TYR A 150 -0.92 4.91 17.85
N GLY A 151 -1.57 4.76 16.68
CA GLY A 151 -2.67 5.64 16.27
C GLY A 151 -3.84 5.62 17.25
N LEU A 152 -4.24 4.44 17.76
CA LEU A 152 -5.28 4.30 18.76
C LEU A 152 -4.88 4.95 20.09
N ILE A 153 -3.65 4.77 20.54
CA ILE A 153 -3.15 5.43 21.75
C ILE A 153 -3.25 6.95 21.59
N LEU A 154 -2.78 7.52 20.50
CA LEU A 154 -2.88 8.97 20.26
C LEU A 154 -4.34 9.43 20.25
N PHE A 155 -5.23 8.68 19.58
CA PHE A 155 -6.64 9.01 19.46
C PHE A 155 -7.36 9.09 20.81
N PHE A 156 -7.09 8.15 21.73
CA PHE A 156 -7.73 8.12 23.06
C PHE A 156 -7.03 9.01 24.09
N VAL A 157 -5.72 9.21 23.99
CA VAL A 157 -4.96 9.98 24.98
C VAL A 157 -5.01 11.49 24.73
N TYR A 158 -5.05 11.91 23.45
CA TYR A 158 -5.10 13.33 23.12
C TYR A 158 -6.29 14.09 23.74
N PRO A 159 -7.56 13.59 23.70
CA PRO A 159 -8.68 14.28 24.35
C PRO A 159 -8.50 14.45 25.87
N LEU A 160 -7.74 13.56 26.51
CA LEU A 160 -7.50 13.59 27.97
C LEU A 160 -6.35 14.53 28.36
N THR A 161 -5.35 14.67 27.47
CA THR A 161 -4.11 15.38 27.81
C THR A 161 -3.91 16.68 27.04
N GLY A 162 -4.62 16.87 25.92
CA GLY A 162 -4.40 17.96 24.97
C GLY A 162 -3.04 17.89 24.25
N LYS A 163 -2.28 16.80 24.44
CA LYS A 163 -0.92 16.67 23.89
C LYS A 163 -0.81 15.50 22.92
N LEU A 164 -0.15 15.73 21.79
CA LEU A 164 0.26 14.67 20.87
C LEU A 164 1.60 14.09 21.33
N PHE A 165 1.64 12.79 21.61
CA PHE A 165 2.89 12.11 21.94
C PHE A 165 3.66 11.82 20.64
N GLU A 166 4.46 12.79 20.24
CA GLU A 166 5.30 12.72 19.06
C GLU A 166 6.76 12.50 19.48
N VAL A 167 7.47 11.72 18.69
CA VAL A 167 8.92 11.53 18.84
C VAL A 167 9.59 12.24 17.67
N PRO A 168 10.32 13.37 17.91
CA PRO A 168 10.98 14.11 16.86
C PRO A 168 11.95 13.18 16.11
N TYR A 169 12.13 13.43 14.82
CA TYR A 169 12.91 12.61 13.89
C TYR A 169 12.40 11.18 13.64
N LEU A 170 11.48 10.66 14.45
CA LEU A 170 11.00 9.28 14.31
C LEU A 170 9.54 9.22 13.82
N THR A 171 8.60 9.80 14.56
CA THR A 171 7.18 9.81 14.17
C THR A 171 6.78 11.06 13.40
N VAL A 172 7.60 12.08 13.46
CA VAL A 172 7.40 13.38 12.83
C VAL A 172 8.76 13.97 12.41
N ASN A 173 8.77 14.76 11.34
CA ASN A 173 9.97 15.56 11.01
C ASN A 173 10.30 16.55 12.14
N ALA A 174 11.58 16.90 12.27
CA ALA A 174 12.02 17.85 13.29
C ALA A 174 11.26 19.18 13.23
N ASP A 175 11.07 19.72 12.03
CA ASP A 175 10.40 21.01 11.79
C ASP A 175 8.89 20.97 12.08
N ASP A 176 8.27 19.80 12.00
CA ASP A 176 6.84 19.62 12.27
C ASP A 176 6.55 19.22 13.72
N TYR A 177 7.60 19.04 14.53
CA TYR A 177 7.47 18.68 15.95
C TYR A 177 6.83 19.80 16.76
N GLY A 178 5.88 19.45 17.61
CA GLY A 178 5.21 20.40 18.49
C GLY A 178 4.21 21.35 17.82
N LEU A 179 3.97 21.22 16.51
CA LEU A 179 2.92 21.98 15.85
C LEU A 179 1.54 21.62 16.43
N ILE A 180 0.71 22.65 16.57
CA ILE A 180 -0.64 22.50 17.15
C ILE A 180 -1.52 21.64 16.25
N ALA A 181 -2.43 20.89 16.85
CA ALA A 181 -3.37 20.01 16.13
C ALA A 181 -4.15 20.72 15.02
N ALA A 182 -4.49 21.99 15.22
CA ALA A 182 -5.19 22.81 14.20
C ALA A 182 -4.38 23.00 12.92
N THR A 183 -3.06 23.22 13.02
CA THR A 183 -2.18 23.40 11.86
C THR A 183 -1.95 22.09 11.11
N LYS A 184 -2.14 20.95 11.75
CA LYS A 184 -2.02 19.61 11.15
C LYS A 184 -3.32 19.13 10.47
N HIS A 185 -4.39 19.93 10.47
CA HIS A 185 -5.70 19.58 9.92
C HIS A 185 -6.23 18.23 10.44
N ILE A 186 -5.97 17.94 11.72
CA ILE A 186 -6.37 16.69 12.36
C ILE A 186 -7.68 16.79 13.13
N ASP A 187 -8.21 17.99 13.28
CA ASP A 187 -9.50 18.25 13.90
C ASP A 187 -10.66 18.14 12.89
N ARG A 188 -11.76 17.56 13.33
CA ARG A 188 -13.04 17.44 12.61
C ARG A 188 -14.17 17.77 13.55
N GLY A 189 -14.50 19.09 13.68
CA GLY A 189 -15.60 19.52 14.52
C GLY A 189 -15.40 19.17 15.99
N GLY A 190 -14.17 19.34 16.51
CA GLY A 190 -13.83 19.04 17.92
C GLY A 190 -13.34 17.59 18.15
N ILE A 191 -13.37 16.73 17.14
CA ILE A 191 -12.87 15.35 17.24
C ILE A 191 -11.54 15.20 16.53
N LEU A 192 -10.57 14.62 17.23
CA LEU A 192 -9.30 14.27 16.63
C LEU A 192 -9.46 13.11 15.64
N LYS A 193 -8.93 13.24 14.41
CA LYS A 193 -8.74 12.10 13.53
C LYS A 193 -7.63 11.22 14.04
N LEU A 194 -7.76 9.90 13.89
CA LEU A 194 -6.64 9.00 14.09
C LEU A 194 -5.59 9.23 13.02
N ILE A 195 -4.38 9.66 13.40
CA ILE A 195 -3.29 10.04 12.48
C ILE A 195 -2.15 9.02 12.42
N SER A 196 -1.98 8.20 13.47
CA SER A 196 -0.86 7.28 13.62
C SER A 196 0.51 7.97 13.44
N THR A 197 1.53 7.21 13.05
CA THR A 197 2.89 7.70 12.73
C THR A 197 2.99 8.43 11.39
N TYR A 198 1.87 8.57 10.69
CA TYR A 198 1.77 9.29 9.40
C TYR A 198 1.47 10.78 9.58
N ASN A 199 1.16 11.18 10.79
CA ASN A 199 0.80 12.56 11.15
C ASN A 199 -0.36 13.15 10.32
N ASN A 200 -1.13 12.28 9.68
CA ASN A 200 -2.32 12.60 8.89
C ASN A 200 -3.21 11.37 8.73
N GLY A 201 -4.49 11.47 9.10
CA GLY A 201 -5.43 10.34 9.07
C GLY A 201 -5.75 9.85 7.65
N ASN A 202 -5.84 10.75 6.66
CA ASN A 202 -6.07 10.35 5.28
C ASN A 202 -4.88 9.55 4.72
N LEU A 203 -3.67 10.05 4.95
CA LEU A 203 -2.44 9.39 4.49
C LEU A 203 -2.27 8.01 5.12
N TYR A 204 -2.47 7.92 6.45
CA TYR A 204 -2.46 6.64 7.17
C TYR A 204 -3.50 5.68 6.58
N GLY A 205 -4.71 6.19 6.38
CA GLY A 205 -5.82 5.39 5.87
C GLY A 205 -5.56 4.86 4.46
N VAL A 206 -5.19 5.71 3.51
CA VAL A 206 -4.93 5.32 2.11
C VAL A 206 -3.77 4.33 2.01
N ALA A 207 -2.64 4.61 2.68
CA ALA A 207 -1.49 3.73 2.70
C ALA A 207 -1.83 2.35 3.31
N THR A 208 -2.52 2.35 4.46
CA THR A 208 -2.89 1.12 5.16
C THR A 208 -3.94 0.31 4.38
N LEU A 209 -4.91 0.97 3.73
CA LEU A 209 -5.92 0.29 2.91
C LEU A 209 -5.31 -0.42 1.70
N MET A 210 -4.30 0.16 1.07
CA MET A 210 -3.56 -0.51 -0.01
C MET A 210 -2.87 -1.78 0.48
N LEU A 211 -2.36 -1.79 1.72
CA LEU A 211 -1.68 -2.93 2.34
C LEU A 211 -2.65 -3.91 3.03
N LEU A 212 -3.90 -3.50 3.32
CA LEU A 212 -4.88 -4.25 4.08
C LEU A 212 -5.18 -5.64 3.50
N PRO A 213 -5.37 -5.84 2.19
CA PRO A 213 -5.62 -7.17 1.64
C PRO A 213 -4.46 -8.15 1.88
N LEU A 214 -3.22 -7.67 1.81
CA LEU A 214 -2.02 -8.46 2.14
C LEU A 214 -1.97 -8.78 3.64
N TYR A 215 -2.22 -7.78 4.49
CA TYR A 215 -2.26 -7.96 5.93
C TYR A 215 -3.31 -8.99 6.36
N ASP A 216 -4.53 -8.91 5.82
CA ASP A 216 -5.63 -9.84 6.12
C ASP A 216 -5.30 -11.30 5.70
N LYS A 217 -4.45 -11.50 4.68
CA LYS A 217 -3.98 -12.83 4.27
C LYS A 217 -2.81 -13.35 5.11
N LEU A 218 -1.96 -12.46 5.57
CA LEU A 218 -0.77 -12.82 6.34
C LEU A 218 -1.06 -12.94 7.85
N GLU A 219 -2.01 -12.16 8.41
CA GLU A 219 -2.34 -12.19 9.83
C GLU A 219 -3.38 -13.25 10.13
N THR A 220 -3.04 -14.16 11.04
CA THR A 220 -3.92 -15.27 11.45
C THR A 220 -4.86 -14.88 12.60
N ARG A 221 -4.44 -13.92 13.44
CA ARG A 221 -5.20 -13.52 14.63
C ARG A 221 -6.31 -12.55 14.26
N THR A 222 -7.56 -12.98 14.44
CA THR A 222 -8.74 -12.19 14.07
C THR A 222 -8.81 -10.86 14.80
N TRP A 223 -8.48 -10.80 16.12
CA TRP A 223 -8.53 -9.56 16.89
C TRP A 223 -7.58 -8.48 16.35
N LYS A 224 -6.40 -8.85 15.82
CA LYS A 224 -5.48 -7.88 15.21
C LYS A 224 -6.03 -7.29 13.92
N ARG A 225 -6.72 -8.11 13.11
CA ARG A 225 -7.39 -7.64 11.89
C ARG A 225 -8.55 -6.69 12.22
N VAL A 226 -9.32 -7.01 13.27
CA VAL A 226 -10.40 -6.14 13.75
C VAL A 226 -9.85 -4.82 14.27
N LEU A 227 -8.81 -4.85 15.10
CA LEU A 227 -8.16 -3.65 15.65
C LEU A 227 -7.63 -2.73 14.53
N LEU A 228 -6.99 -3.27 13.49
CA LEU A 228 -6.55 -2.49 12.35
C LEU A 228 -7.72 -1.80 11.64
N LYS A 229 -8.84 -2.53 11.41
CA LYS A 229 -10.03 -1.96 10.78
C LYS A 229 -10.70 -0.90 11.65
N MET A 230 -10.72 -1.08 12.97
CA MET A 230 -11.14 -0.03 13.90
C MET A 230 -10.27 1.22 13.81
N ALA A 231 -8.94 1.06 13.77
CA ALA A 231 -8.04 2.20 13.59
C ALA A 231 -8.33 2.95 12.26
N LEU A 232 -8.63 2.22 11.18
CA LEU A 232 -9.01 2.82 9.90
C LEU A 232 -10.35 3.56 9.98
N VAL A 233 -11.36 3.04 10.68
CA VAL A 233 -12.64 3.72 10.88
C VAL A 233 -12.44 5.03 11.66
N LEU A 234 -11.61 5.01 12.70
CA LEU A 234 -11.32 6.16 13.56
C LEU A 234 -10.45 7.24 12.89
N THR A 235 -9.97 7.03 11.66
CA THR A 235 -9.39 8.11 10.86
C THR A 235 -10.41 9.20 10.52
N LEU A 236 -11.71 8.95 10.67
CA LEU A 236 -12.83 9.83 10.35
C LEU A 236 -12.74 10.38 8.91
N SER A 237 -12.16 9.60 8.02
CA SER A 237 -11.98 9.93 6.61
C SER A 237 -13.01 9.24 5.75
N ARG A 238 -13.83 10.02 5.04
CA ARG A 238 -14.82 9.50 4.08
C ARG A 238 -14.17 8.60 3.02
N THR A 239 -13.00 8.99 2.54
CA THR A 239 -12.22 8.19 1.58
C THR A 239 -11.84 6.82 2.14
N VAL A 240 -11.42 6.79 3.42
CA VAL A 240 -11.04 5.54 4.09
C VAL A 240 -12.26 4.64 4.32
N TRP A 241 -13.39 5.20 4.71
CA TRP A 241 -14.64 4.45 4.88
C TRP A 241 -15.14 3.86 3.56
N PHE A 242 -15.15 4.68 2.50
CA PHE A 242 -15.45 4.20 1.16
C PHE A 242 -14.51 3.05 0.76
N GLY A 243 -13.22 3.20 1.04
CA GLY A 243 -12.23 2.17 0.76
C GLY A 243 -12.45 0.87 1.52
N LEU A 244 -12.86 0.92 2.79
CA LEU A 244 -13.23 -0.28 3.56
C LEU A 244 -14.45 -0.99 2.96
N ILE A 245 -15.47 -0.23 2.55
CA ILE A 245 -16.66 -0.77 1.90
C ILE A 245 -16.29 -1.40 0.55
N LEU A 246 -15.50 -0.70 -0.25
CA LEU A 246 -15.01 -1.18 -1.55
C LEU A 246 -14.16 -2.44 -1.40
N GLU A 247 -13.30 -2.50 -0.37
CA GLU A 247 -12.50 -3.69 -0.04
C GLU A 247 -13.39 -4.91 0.20
N GLN A 248 -14.51 -4.74 0.92
CA GLN A 248 -15.47 -5.81 1.16
C GLN A 248 -16.25 -6.18 -0.11
N ALA A 249 -16.69 -5.19 -0.88
CA ALA A 249 -17.37 -5.42 -2.15
C ALA A 249 -16.50 -6.20 -3.14
N LEU A 250 -15.23 -5.81 -3.31
CA LEU A 250 -14.26 -6.56 -4.12
C LEU A 250 -14.03 -7.98 -3.58
N SER A 251 -14.04 -8.18 -2.27
CA SER A 251 -13.95 -9.52 -1.66
C SER A 251 -15.17 -10.38 -2.00
N LEU A 252 -16.37 -9.81 -1.95
CA LEU A 252 -17.62 -10.51 -2.27
C LEU A 252 -17.71 -10.84 -3.76
N LEU A 253 -17.39 -9.88 -4.65
CA LEU A 253 -17.37 -10.10 -6.10
C LEU A 253 -16.39 -11.21 -6.49
N TRP A 254 -15.21 -11.21 -5.86
CA TRP A 254 -14.22 -12.26 -6.13
C TRP A 254 -14.62 -13.63 -5.62
N LEU A 255 -15.32 -13.68 -4.49
CA LEU A 255 -15.91 -14.92 -3.98
C LEU A 255 -17.05 -15.40 -4.88
N GLY A 256 -17.89 -14.49 -5.38
CA GLY A 256 -18.96 -14.82 -6.33
C GLY A 256 -18.44 -15.42 -7.63
N ALA A 257 -17.38 -14.87 -8.19
CA ALA A 257 -16.74 -15.39 -9.40
C ALA A 257 -16.13 -16.79 -9.21
N HIS A 258 -15.70 -17.15 -7.99
CA HIS A 258 -15.22 -18.49 -7.66
C HIS A 258 -16.35 -19.45 -7.25
N ALA A 259 -17.41 -18.95 -6.60
CA ALA A 259 -18.54 -19.72 -6.11
C ALA A 259 -19.49 -20.16 -7.23
N ALA A 260 -19.41 -19.53 -8.41
CA ALA A 260 -20.09 -20.06 -9.60
C ALA A 260 -19.64 -21.48 -9.96
N TYR A 261 -18.49 -21.92 -9.46
CA TYR A 261 -17.95 -23.26 -9.62
C TYR A 261 -18.03 -24.16 -8.38
N THR A 262 -18.33 -23.64 -7.19
CA THR A 262 -18.37 -24.43 -5.94
C THR A 262 -19.34 -23.81 -4.92
N PHE A 263 -20.39 -24.54 -4.56
CA PHE A 263 -21.45 -24.32 -3.56
C PHE A 263 -21.50 -22.91 -2.90
N PRO A 264 -22.46 -22.04 -3.28
CA PRO A 264 -22.50 -20.63 -2.89
C PRO A 264 -22.76 -20.38 -1.39
N ARG A 265 -23.45 -21.26 -0.67
CA ARG A 265 -23.94 -20.98 0.70
C ARG A 265 -22.85 -20.89 1.78
N VAL A 266 -21.74 -21.64 1.66
CA VAL A 266 -20.70 -21.72 2.70
C VAL A 266 -19.76 -20.52 2.66
N VAL A 267 -19.61 -19.87 1.51
CA VAL A 267 -18.60 -18.83 1.26
C VAL A 267 -19.13 -17.42 1.50
N PHE A 268 -20.41 -17.15 1.22
CA PHE A 268 -21.03 -15.84 1.40
C PHE A 268 -21.21 -15.44 2.86
N GLY A 269 -21.51 -16.39 3.75
CA GLY A 269 -21.81 -16.10 5.15
C GLY A 269 -20.71 -15.33 5.91
N PRO A 270 -19.44 -15.77 5.90
CA PRO A 270 -18.36 -15.07 6.61
C PRO A 270 -18.01 -13.71 6.02
N ALA A 271 -18.09 -13.55 4.69
CA ALA A 271 -17.78 -12.29 4.02
C ALA A 271 -18.89 -11.26 4.24
N LEU A 272 -20.16 -11.68 4.17
CA LEU A 272 -21.32 -10.84 4.49
C LEU A 272 -21.27 -10.39 5.95
N LYS A 273 -21.01 -11.30 6.90
CA LYS A 273 -20.86 -10.95 8.33
C LYS A 273 -19.77 -9.90 8.56
N ARG A 274 -18.63 -9.98 7.85
CA ARG A 274 -17.57 -8.95 7.94
C ARG A 274 -18.00 -7.61 7.37
N GLY A 275 -18.68 -7.63 6.22
CA GLY A 275 -19.23 -6.42 5.60
C GLY A 275 -20.23 -5.72 6.53
N VAL A 276 -21.20 -6.48 7.06
CA VAL A 276 -22.17 -6.00 8.04
C VAL A 276 -21.48 -5.46 9.29
N PHE A 277 -20.48 -6.17 9.83
CA PHE A 277 -19.71 -5.69 10.98
C PHE A 277 -19.04 -4.33 10.71
N ILE A 278 -18.40 -4.13 9.54
CA ILE A 278 -17.76 -2.87 9.17
C ILE A 278 -18.81 -1.76 9.07
N VAL A 279 -19.92 -2.00 8.39
CA VAL A 279 -21.00 -1.01 8.25
C VAL A 279 -21.57 -0.65 9.61
N LEU A 280 -21.85 -1.62 10.49
CA LEU A 280 -22.33 -1.37 11.84
C LEU A 280 -21.29 -0.60 12.69
N THR A 281 -20.00 -0.91 12.54
CA THR A 281 -18.94 -0.18 13.25
C THR A 281 -18.86 1.26 12.79
N ILE A 282 -18.93 1.51 11.47
CA ILE A 282 -18.99 2.89 10.93
C ILE A 282 -20.24 3.60 11.46
N ALA A 283 -21.41 2.96 11.41
CA ALA A 283 -22.66 3.53 11.90
C ALA A 283 -22.61 3.84 13.42
N ALA A 284 -22.02 2.95 14.21
CA ALA A 284 -21.85 3.16 15.64
C ALA A 284 -20.90 4.32 15.96
N VAL A 285 -19.80 4.44 15.21
CA VAL A 285 -18.88 5.59 15.34
C VAL A 285 -19.57 6.88 14.95
N LEU A 286 -20.31 6.88 13.83
CA LEU A 286 -21.11 8.05 13.41
C LEU A 286 -22.14 8.44 14.47
N PHE A 287 -22.87 7.47 15.00
CA PHE A 287 -23.85 7.71 16.04
C PHE A 287 -23.19 8.28 17.30
N ALA A 288 -22.08 7.71 17.76
CA ALA A 288 -21.34 8.24 18.90
C ALA A 288 -20.86 9.68 18.66
N VAL A 289 -20.40 10.00 17.45
CA VAL A 289 -20.01 11.36 17.05
C VAL A 289 -21.20 12.30 17.09
N ILE A 290 -22.36 11.89 16.55
CA ILE A 290 -23.61 12.70 16.58
C ILE A 290 -24.03 12.99 18.01
N VAL A 291 -24.07 11.98 18.86
CA VAL A 291 -24.51 12.12 20.27
C VAL A 291 -23.55 12.97 21.08
N SER A 292 -22.23 12.84 20.86
CA SER A 292 -21.21 13.54 21.68
C SER A 292 -21.00 15.00 21.25
N PHE A 293 -21.15 15.32 19.97
CA PHE A 293 -20.73 16.62 19.42
C PHE A 293 -21.85 17.39 18.70
N GLY A 294 -23.00 16.76 18.47
CA GLY A 294 -24.19 17.41 17.87
C GLY A 294 -24.05 17.84 16.41
N ASP A 295 -22.88 17.76 15.82
CA ASP A 295 -22.60 18.23 14.46
C ASP A 295 -22.01 17.14 13.57
N ILE A 296 -22.68 16.89 12.46
CA ILE A 296 -22.25 16.01 11.36
C ILE A 296 -22.07 16.78 10.05
N ALA A 297 -22.05 18.11 10.09
CA ALA A 297 -21.91 18.93 8.89
C ALA A 297 -20.69 18.56 8.06
N PHE A 298 -19.60 18.08 8.69
CA PHE A 298 -18.41 17.62 7.99
C PHE A 298 -18.67 16.41 7.05
N LEU A 299 -19.71 15.59 7.31
CA LEU A 299 -20.07 14.47 6.44
C LEU A 299 -20.78 14.93 5.17
N PHE A 300 -21.55 16.04 5.30
CA PHE A 300 -22.37 16.60 4.23
C PHE A 300 -21.77 17.85 3.59
N ASP A 301 -20.48 18.13 3.87
CA ASP A 301 -19.78 19.24 3.25
C ASP A 301 -19.79 19.10 1.72
N LYS A 302 -20.61 19.93 1.07
CA LYS A 302 -20.79 19.97 -0.39
C LYS A 302 -19.52 20.42 -1.11
N GLN A 303 -18.64 21.14 -0.42
CA GLN A 303 -17.37 21.59 -1.00
C GLN A 303 -16.30 20.48 -1.02
N LEU A 304 -16.62 19.30 -0.44
CA LEU A 304 -15.68 18.17 -0.35
C LEU A 304 -14.33 18.55 0.26
N GLY A 305 -14.31 19.52 1.19
CA GLY A 305 -13.09 20.09 1.76
C GLY A 305 -12.35 21.02 0.79
N GLY A 306 -13.07 21.77 -0.05
CA GLY A 306 -12.50 22.68 -1.05
C GLY A 306 -12.21 22.05 -2.42
N ARG A 307 -12.40 20.72 -2.56
CA ARG A 307 -12.08 19.98 -3.79
C ARG A 307 -12.99 20.30 -4.97
N SER A 308 -14.25 20.68 -4.72
CA SER A 308 -15.21 21.04 -5.79
C SER A 308 -14.76 22.27 -6.57
N GLY A 309 -14.25 23.30 -5.90
CA GLY A 309 -13.70 24.49 -6.55
C GLY A 309 -12.46 24.16 -7.39
N TYR A 310 -11.61 23.27 -6.90
CA TYR A 310 -10.42 22.83 -7.61
C TYR A 310 -10.77 22.03 -8.88
N ILE A 311 -11.74 21.11 -8.81
CA ILE A 311 -12.22 20.37 -9.98
C ILE A 311 -12.77 21.35 -11.03
N ALA A 312 -13.58 22.32 -10.60
CA ALA A 312 -14.16 23.32 -11.51
C ALA A 312 -13.07 24.16 -12.18
N SER A 313 -12.07 24.64 -11.44
CA SER A 313 -10.95 25.42 -12.01
C SER A 313 -10.13 24.61 -13.01
N SER A 314 -9.84 23.34 -12.71
CA SER A 314 -9.07 22.46 -13.61
C SER A 314 -9.82 22.17 -14.92
N LEU A 315 -11.17 22.15 -14.90
CA LEU A 315 -11.98 21.92 -16.10
C LEU A 315 -12.09 23.16 -17.00
N ASN A 316 -11.88 24.35 -16.48
CA ASN A 316 -11.98 25.59 -17.26
C ASN A 316 -10.78 25.85 -18.17
N HIS A 317 -9.63 25.21 -17.93
CA HIS A 317 -8.37 25.41 -18.66
C HIS A 317 -7.82 24.11 -19.26
N VAL A 318 -8.71 23.25 -19.78
CA VAL A 318 -8.32 21.97 -20.36
C VAL A 318 -7.59 22.16 -21.68
N THR A 319 -6.32 21.72 -21.74
CA THR A 319 -5.50 21.68 -22.94
C THR A 319 -5.24 20.23 -23.34
N PHE A 320 -4.90 19.96 -24.61
CA PHE A 320 -4.51 18.61 -25.02
C PHE A 320 -3.10 18.24 -24.55
N LEU A 321 -2.15 19.16 -24.69
CA LEU A 321 -0.77 19.03 -24.23
C LEU A 321 -0.53 19.87 -22.97
N PRO A 322 0.51 19.59 -22.19
CA PRO A 322 0.92 20.43 -21.06
C PRO A 322 1.14 21.89 -21.52
N ALA A 323 0.49 22.83 -20.86
CA ALA A 323 0.60 24.26 -21.19
C ALA A 323 1.18 25.09 -20.04
N GLU A 324 1.17 24.57 -18.83
CA GLU A 324 1.63 25.26 -17.62
C GLU A 324 2.82 24.53 -16.97
N PRO A 325 3.63 25.24 -16.15
CA PRO A 325 4.68 24.60 -15.36
C PRO A 325 4.11 23.50 -14.44
N VAL A 326 4.86 22.44 -14.25
CA VAL A 326 4.46 21.35 -13.35
C VAL A 326 4.36 21.86 -11.92
N ASN A 327 3.14 21.97 -11.41
CA ASN A 327 2.85 22.42 -10.04
C ASN A 327 2.82 21.27 -9.02
N GLY A 328 2.65 20.06 -9.49
CA GLY A 328 2.56 18.84 -8.69
C GLY A 328 1.12 18.41 -8.40
N PHE A 329 0.97 17.13 -8.15
CA PHE A 329 -0.35 16.55 -7.87
C PHE A 329 -0.87 17.01 -6.51
N LEU A 330 -2.03 17.63 -6.52
CA LEU A 330 -2.84 17.85 -5.33
C LEU A 330 -3.56 16.56 -4.91
N GLU A 331 -4.56 16.66 -4.03
CA GLU A 331 -5.23 15.50 -3.46
C GLU A 331 -5.89 14.59 -4.52
N ILE A 332 -6.47 15.16 -5.59
CA ILE A 332 -7.12 14.41 -6.68
C ILE A 332 -6.15 14.27 -7.83
N ILE A 333 -5.60 13.08 -8.01
CA ILE A 333 -4.53 12.83 -8.99
C ILE A 333 -4.98 13.12 -10.42
N TYR A 334 -6.18 12.69 -10.80
CA TYR A 334 -6.61 12.81 -12.20
C TYR A 334 -6.96 14.23 -12.62
N THR A 335 -7.54 15.04 -11.72
CA THR A 335 -7.75 16.46 -11.98
C THR A 335 -6.43 17.23 -12.04
N SER A 336 -5.50 16.90 -11.16
CA SER A 336 -4.17 17.51 -11.19
C SER A 336 -3.40 17.12 -12.46
N ALA A 337 -3.52 15.86 -12.88
CA ALA A 337 -2.91 15.42 -14.13
C ALA A 337 -3.51 16.14 -15.35
N LEU A 338 -4.83 16.40 -15.32
CA LEU A 338 -5.51 17.16 -16.37
C LEU A 338 -5.04 18.62 -16.39
N SER A 339 -4.87 19.25 -15.22
CA SER A 339 -4.39 20.63 -15.11
C SER A 339 -2.91 20.76 -15.53
N ASP A 340 -2.02 19.92 -14.97
CA ASP A 340 -0.58 20.08 -15.17
C ASP A 340 -0.07 19.50 -16.51
N PHE A 341 -0.72 18.44 -17.02
CA PHE A 341 -0.24 17.68 -18.17
C PHE A 341 -1.28 17.58 -19.31
N GLY A 342 -2.43 18.23 -19.18
CA GLY A 342 -3.50 18.19 -20.18
C GLY A 342 -4.17 16.81 -20.31
N ILE A 343 -4.97 16.64 -21.38
CA ILE A 343 -5.66 15.38 -21.68
C ILE A 343 -4.65 14.22 -21.86
N LEU A 344 -3.51 14.50 -22.50
CA LEU A 344 -2.46 13.49 -22.68
C LEU A 344 -1.93 12.99 -21.33
N GLY A 345 -1.72 13.90 -20.37
CA GLY A 345 -1.31 13.56 -19.02
C GLY A 345 -2.33 12.71 -18.28
N LEU A 346 -3.62 13.06 -18.39
CA LEU A 346 -4.71 12.29 -17.81
C LEU A 346 -4.75 10.86 -18.37
N ILE A 347 -4.67 10.70 -19.69
CA ILE A 347 -4.69 9.38 -20.34
C ILE A 347 -3.48 8.56 -19.88
N THR A 348 -2.29 9.16 -19.88
CA THR A 348 -1.05 8.43 -19.58
C THR A 348 -0.95 8.05 -18.11
N ILE A 349 -1.40 8.88 -17.17
CA ILE A 349 -1.44 8.50 -15.74
C ILE A 349 -2.51 7.43 -15.46
N LEU A 350 -3.65 7.48 -16.15
CA LEU A 350 -4.66 6.42 -16.09
C LEU A 350 -4.07 5.08 -16.52
N LEU A 351 -3.26 5.05 -17.59
CA LEU A 351 -2.58 3.83 -18.03
C LEU A 351 -1.66 3.25 -16.94
N VAL A 352 -0.96 4.09 -16.18
CA VAL A 352 -0.12 3.62 -15.06
C VAL A 352 -0.95 2.85 -14.03
N PHE A 353 -2.06 3.43 -13.57
CA PHE A 353 -2.88 2.82 -12.52
C PHE A 353 -3.78 1.69 -13.03
N LEU A 354 -4.13 1.66 -14.30
CA LEU A 354 -4.80 0.54 -14.95
C LEU A 354 -3.85 -0.60 -15.34
N GLY A 355 -2.54 -0.37 -15.33
CA GLY A 355 -1.52 -1.36 -15.67
C GLY A 355 -1.71 -2.72 -14.99
N PRO A 356 -1.94 -2.80 -13.66
CA PRO A 356 -2.23 -4.06 -12.97
C PRO A 356 -3.43 -4.81 -13.55
N ILE A 357 -4.48 -4.09 -13.97
CA ILE A 357 -5.69 -4.67 -14.55
C ILE A 357 -5.38 -5.27 -15.93
N PHE A 358 -4.66 -4.53 -16.77
CA PHE A 358 -4.22 -5.05 -18.09
C PHE A 358 -3.35 -6.31 -17.95
N ILE A 359 -2.42 -6.31 -17.01
CA ILE A 359 -1.58 -7.48 -16.73
C ILE A 359 -2.43 -8.66 -16.24
N MET A 360 -3.40 -8.43 -15.38
CA MET A 360 -4.32 -9.45 -14.90
C MET A 360 -5.13 -10.07 -16.04
N LEU A 361 -5.64 -9.25 -16.96
CA LEU A 361 -6.41 -9.73 -18.12
C LEU A 361 -5.55 -10.60 -19.05
N THR A 362 -4.25 -10.30 -19.18
CA THR A 362 -3.33 -11.08 -20.03
C THR A 362 -2.83 -12.36 -19.34
N ASP A 363 -2.85 -12.42 -18.01
CA ASP A 363 -2.34 -13.55 -17.23
C ASP A 363 -3.17 -13.84 -15.98
N THR A 364 -4.36 -14.37 -16.18
CA THR A 364 -5.29 -14.78 -15.13
C THR A 364 -4.72 -15.85 -14.19
N LYS A 365 -3.76 -16.68 -14.69
CA LYS A 365 -3.11 -17.72 -13.87
C LYS A 365 -2.34 -17.14 -12.69
N SER A 366 -1.88 -15.89 -12.79
CA SER A 366 -1.17 -15.19 -11.71
C SER A 366 -2.03 -15.04 -10.45
N LEU A 367 -3.34 -14.96 -10.59
CA LEU A 367 -4.28 -14.80 -9.48
C LEU A 367 -4.62 -16.10 -8.74
N ARG A 368 -4.06 -17.23 -9.14
CA ARG A 368 -4.18 -18.48 -8.36
C ARG A 368 -3.49 -18.37 -7.01
N SER A 369 -2.41 -17.58 -6.91
CA SER A 369 -1.74 -17.31 -5.64
C SER A 369 -2.57 -16.36 -4.77
N PRO A 370 -2.89 -16.73 -3.50
CA PRO A 370 -3.67 -15.88 -2.60
C PRO A 370 -3.02 -14.54 -2.29
N LEU A 371 -1.67 -14.51 -2.17
CA LEU A 371 -0.94 -13.27 -1.86
C LEU A 371 -0.82 -12.35 -3.08
N ARG A 372 -0.64 -12.90 -4.29
CA ARG A 372 -0.71 -12.09 -5.52
C ARG A 372 -2.09 -11.48 -5.73
N ARG A 373 -3.14 -12.25 -5.44
CA ARG A 373 -4.53 -11.77 -5.48
C ARG A 373 -4.75 -10.63 -4.49
N ALA A 374 -4.21 -10.76 -3.27
CA ALA A 374 -4.28 -9.71 -2.26
C ALA A 374 -3.51 -8.46 -2.69
N ALA A 375 -2.33 -8.62 -3.28
CA ALA A 375 -1.56 -7.51 -3.85
C ALA A 375 -2.35 -6.80 -4.97
N PHE A 376 -2.89 -7.55 -5.93
CA PHE A 376 -3.74 -7.00 -7.00
C PHE A 376 -4.92 -6.21 -6.43
N LYS A 377 -5.62 -6.75 -5.43
CA LYS A 377 -6.73 -6.07 -4.77
C LYS A 377 -6.30 -4.74 -4.12
N GLY A 378 -5.12 -4.70 -3.49
CA GLY A 378 -4.55 -3.46 -2.95
C GLY A 378 -4.29 -2.41 -4.03
N LEU A 379 -3.79 -2.81 -5.20
CA LEU A 379 -3.57 -1.91 -6.35
C LEU A 379 -4.88 -1.39 -6.93
N VAL A 380 -5.91 -2.23 -7.04
CA VAL A 380 -7.25 -1.82 -7.48
C VAL A 380 -7.87 -0.83 -6.49
N LEU A 381 -7.74 -1.06 -5.18
CA LEU A 381 -8.19 -0.10 -4.17
C LEU A 381 -7.48 1.24 -4.34
N TYR A 382 -6.17 1.25 -4.55
CA TYR A 382 -5.43 2.48 -4.75
C TYR A 382 -5.86 3.21 -6.04
N PHE A 383 -6.14 2.52 -7.13
CA PHE A 383 -6.71 3.12 -8.34
C PHE A 383 -8.00 3.90 -8.05
N PHE A 384 -8.89 3.38 -7.20
CA PHE A 384 -10.09 4.12 -6.80
C PHE A 384 -9.78 5.30 -5.87
N PHE A 385 -8.77 5.17 -4.99
CA PHE A 385 -8.39 6.29 -4.11
C PHE A 385 -7.82 7.47 -4.88
N THR A 386 -7.12 7.25 -5.97
CA THR A 386 -6.56 8.31 -6.82
C THR A 386 -7.61 9.25 -7.40
N TRP A 387 -8.89 8.85 -7.43
CA TRP A 387 -10.03 9.70 -7.80
C TRP A 387 -10.48 10.66 -6.68
N ILE A 388 -10.12 10.38 -5.43
CA ILE A 388 -10.62 11.13 -4.26
C ILE A 388 -9.47 11.77 -3.49
N ASP A 389 -8.45 10.99 -3.11
CA ASP A 389 -7.31 11.40 -2.30
C ASP A 389 -6.17 10.38 -2.49
N GLY A 390 -5.41 10.55 -3.56
CA GLY A 390 -4.37 9.59 -3.92
C GLY A 390 -3.08 9.71 -3.10
N ALA A 391 -2.89 10.81 -2.38
CA ALA A 391 -1.70 11.09 -1.58
C ALA A 391 -0.37 10.83 -2.33
N LEU A 392 -0.35 11.04 -3.64
CA LEU A 392 0.75 10.66 -4.54
C LEU A 392 2.06 11.37 -4.20
N LEU A 393 1.97 12.64 -3.79
CA LEU A 393 3.14 13.43 -3.40
C LEU A 393 3.79 12.93 -2.10
N LEU A 394 3.05 12.17 -1.30
CA LEU A 394 3.67 11.49 -0.18
C LEU A 394 4.43 10.27 -0.70
N ILE A 395 5.73 10.44 -0.87
CA ILE A 395 6.63 9.43 -1.42
C ILE A 395 6.46 8.03 -0.80
N PRO A 396 6.23 7.84 0.52
CA PRO A 396 5.97 6.51 1.06
C PRO A 396 4.77 5.79 0.43
N VAL A 397 3.70 6.51 0.06
CA VAL A 397 2.53 5.90 -0.58
C VAL A 397 2.90 5.32 -1.95
N MET A 398 3.70 6.04 -2.73
CA MET A 398 4.18 5.53 -4.02
C MET A 398 5.20 4.40 -3.87
N ALA A 399 6.03 4.42 -2.81
CA ALA A 399 6.89 3.29 -2.49
C ALA A 399 6.05 2.03 -2.19
N PHE A 400 4.93 2.15 -1.45
CA PHE A 400 4.00 1.04 -1.23
C PHE A 400 3.33 0.59 -2.51
N TYR A 401 2.88 1.51 -3.35
CA TYR A 401 2.28 1.17 -4.63
C TYR A 401 3.22 0.29 -5.46
N TRP A 402 4.46 0.70 -5.66
CA TRP A 402 5.43 -0.07 -6.43
C TRP A 402 5.89 -1.35 -5.72
N PHE A 403 5.96 -1.35 -4.40
CA PHE A 403 6.22 -2.57 -3.63
C PHE A 403 5.09 -3.59 -3.80
N VAL A 404 3.83 -3.18 -3.66
CA VAL A 404 2.67 -4.05 -3.86
C VAL A 404 2.57 -4.50 -5.32
N TYR A 405 2.93 -3.62 -6.26
CA TYR A 405 3.00 -3.95 -7.69
C TYR A 405 4.06 -5.04 -7.95
N MET A 406 5.24 -4.91 -7.38
CA MET A 406 6.28 -5.95 -7.45
C MET A 406 5.78 -7.29 -6.89
N LEU A 407 5.11 -7.28 -5.74
CA LEU A 407 4.53 -8.50 -5.15
C LEU A 407 3.43 -9.11 -6.03
N PHE A 408 2.65 -8.30 -6.71
CA PHE A 408 1.68 -8.78 -7.70
C PHE A 408 2.38 -9.48 -8.89
N LEU A 409 3.46 -8.91 -9.41
CA LEU A 409 4.20 -9.46 -10.56
C LEU A 409 4.98 -10.73 -10.20
N GLU A 410 5.73 -10.67 -9.10
CA GLU A 410 6.70 -11.69 -8.72
C GLU A 410 6.18 -12.73 -7.72
N GLY A 411 5.16 -12.36 -6.92
CA GLY A 411 4.69 -13.11 -5.77
C GLY A 411 5.45 -12.79 -4.49
N TRP A 412 5.04 -13.43 -3.41
CA TRP A 412 5.69 -13.27 -2.12
C TRP A 412 6.98 -14.08 -2.04
N PRO A 413 8.09 -13.54 -1.48
CA PRO A 413 9.35 -14.26 -1.39
C PRO A 413 9.24 -15.56 -0.59
N GLY A 414 10.14 -16.52 -0.89
CA GLY A 414 10.29 -17.76 -0.12
C GLY A 414 9.14 -18.77 -0.28
N GLY A 415 8.29 -18.67 -1.31
CA GLY A 415 7.26 -19.67 -1.60
C GLY A 415 6.11 -19.72 -0.57
N LEU A 416 5.96 -18.68 0.27
CA LEU A 416 4.90 -18.61 1.28
C LEU A 416 3.49 -18.71 0.66
N ASP A 417 3.35 -18.33 -0.59
CA ASP A 417 2.12 -18.46 -1.39
C ASP A 417 1.57 -19.90 -1.42
N LEU A 418 2.45 -20.88 -1.50
CA LEU A 418 2.07 -22.30 -1.54
C LEU A 418 1.59 -22.79 -0.17
N ALA A 419 2.20 -22.31 0.91
CA ALA A 419 1.81 -22.68 2.27
C ALA A 419 0.46 -22.08 2.67
N VAL A 420 0.14 -20.87 2.24
CA VAL A 420 -1.15 -20.20 2.50
C VAL A 420 -2.29 -20.84 1.70
N SER A 421 -1.98 -21.55 0.60
CA SER A 421 -2.96 -22.21 -0.26
C SER A 421 -3.42 -23.57 0.24
N ARG A 422 -2.69 -24.21 1.17
CA ARG A 422 -3.09 -25.50 1.72
C ARG A 422 -4.19 -25.29 2.77
N PRO A 423 -5.36 -25.94 2.64
CA PRO A 423 -6.35 -25.95 3.70
C PRO A 423 -5.75 -26.60 4.94
N VAL A 424 -5.92 -25.93 6.08
CA VAL A 424 -5.58 -26.49 7.40
C VAL A 424 -6.53 -27.67 7.62
N GLY A 425 -6.04 -28.90 7.43
CA GLY A 425 -6.87 -30.10 7.61
C GLY A 425 -6.45 -31.31 6.80
N LEU A 426 -5.59 -31.16 5.80
CA LEU A 426 -4.92 -32.32 5.20
C LEU A 426 -3.61 -32.53 5.97
N SER A 427 -3.69 -33.29 7.06
CA SER A 427 -2.53 -33.93 7.68
C SER A 427 -1.70 -34.62 6.59
N ASP A 428 -0.39 -34.42 6.63
CA ASP A 428 0.55 -35.20 5.84
C ASP A 428 0.44 -36.69 6.26
N GLU A 429 -0.62 -37.36 5.87
CA GLU A 429 -0.58 -38.81 5.83
C GLU A 429 0.40 -39.19 4.73
N PRO A 430 1.45 -39.91 5.07
CA PRO A 430 2.37 -40.39 4.06
C PRO A 430 1.58 -41.32 3.11
N PHE A 431 1.66 -41.00 1.82
CA PHE A 431 1.13 -41.87 0.75
C PHE A 431 1.91 -43.19 0.74
N SER A 432 1.77 -43.98 1.81
CA SER A 432 2.28 -45.35 1.93
C SER A 432 1.11 -46.31 1.84
N SER A 433 1.21 -47.16 0.84
CA SER A 433 0.36 -48.32 0.61
C SER A 433 -0.96 -48.10 -0.17
N ARG A 434 -0.84 -47.90 -1.50
CA ARG A 434 -1.81 -48.49 -2.39
C ARG A 434 -1.46 -49.98 -2.51
N PRO A 435 -2.35 -50.91 -2.17
CA PRO A 435 -2.12 -52.30 -2.48
C PRO A 435 -2.12 -52.46 -4.00
N SER A 436 -1.08 -53.11 -4.52
CA SER A 436 -1.00 -53.55 -5.91
C SER A 436 -2.12 -54.57 -6.16
N ILE A 437 -3.13 -54.16 -6.90
CA ILE A 437 -4.10 -55.10 -7.44
C ILE A 437 -3.42 -55.82 -8.57
N SER A 438 -3.00 -57.07 -8.32
CA SER A 438 -2.59 -58.03 -9.34
C SER A 438 -3.84 -58.59 -10.02
N PHE A 439 -4.00 -58.28 -11.30
CA PHE A 439 -4.91 -59.00 -12.19
C PHE A 439 -4.22 -60.32 -12.61
N HIS A 440 -4.82 -61.43 -12.23
CA HIS A 440 -4.65 -62.73 -12.86
C HIS A 440 -5.72 -62.91 -13.96
#